data_422360efb98e64c27be466bdc6bf4f72
#
_entry.id   422360efb98e64c27be466bdc6bf4f72
#
_cell.length_a   1.000
_cell.length_b   1.000
_cell.length_c   1.000
_cell.angle_alpha   90.00
_cell.angle_beta   90.00
_cell.angle_gamma   90.00
#
_symmetry.space_group_name_H-M   'P 1'
#
loop_
_entity.id
_entity.type
_entity.pdbx_description
1 polymer ?
#
loop_
_entity_poly.entity_id
_entity_poly.type
_entity_poly.pdbx_seq_one_letter_code
_entity_poly.pdbx_strand_id
1 'polypeptide(L)'
;MNLNTVVEFLTQKVSQFGFLAGMALLLAIQLPSATFAQDGIDRVTGFARDPVHVAAWPGGRKVAVSFALFVEEFGFGQGPVFRPDLASRNPDLVNEAFRQYAIDWGIPRVGRLFRELDVPLSIVLNAEFPGTHASVWKEFRATQPNALIVAHGMNNTSHMLPLGRGLTEQKAYIRRTLELIAGTTGVKPTGWSSPSVYSNGDTMQAMAAEGITYNLDQMDSDIISRLKTPDGSLVLLPYPVVTVDMGQNLARMKTPAEIETLWLDYVSELAREARANPAREATTVVIGIHPFVIGTPDGAAALRRVLLRLKADDAVWLTDTDAILKAAALK
;
A
#
# COMPACT_ATOMS: atom_id res chain seq x y z
N MET A 1 -18.90 -25.25 -43.38
CA MET A 1 -17.94 -24.68 -44.32
C MET A 1 -16.56 -24.91 -43.73
N ASN A 2 -15.71 -25.67 -44.42
CA ASN A 2 -14.48 -26.24 -43.86
C ASN A 2 -13.35 -25.18 -43.90
N LEU A 3 -12.50 -25.17 -42.86
CA LEU A 3 -11.42 -24.17 -42.66
C LEU A 3 -10.46 -24.04 -43.84
N ASN A 4 -10.33 -25.09 -44.68
CA ASN A 4 -9.51 -25.10 -45.89
C ASN A 4 -10.05 -24.22 -47.00
N THR A 5 -11.34 -23.94 -47.07
CA THR A 5 -11.97 -23.12 -48.09
C THR A 5 -11.78 -21.61 -47.82
N VAL A 6 -11.48 -21.23 -46.58
CA VAL A 6 -11.23 -19.82 -46.21
C VAL A 6 -9.78 -19.44 -46.46
N VAL A 7 -8.85 -20.39 -46.33
CA VAL A 7 -7.42 -20.15 -46.61
C VAL A 7 -7.12 -20.02 -48.09
N GLU A 8 -7.80 -20.78 -48.96
CA GLU A 8 -7.63 -20.66 -50.42
C GLU A 8 -8.20 -19.35 -50.99
N PHE A 9 -9.24 -18.79 -50.35
CA PHE A 9 -9.83 -17.51 -50.82
C PHE A 9 -8.98 -16.29 -50.46
N LEU A 10 -8.12 -16.41 -49.48
CA LEU A 10 -7.21 -15.34 -49.04
C LEU A 10 -5.87 -15.36 -49.79
N THR A 11 -5.44 -16.49 -50.33
CA THR A 11 -4.18 -16.62 -51.05
C THR A 11 -4.31 -16.23 -52.52
N GLN A 12 -5.50 -16.25 -53.09
CA GLN A 12 -5.71 -15.94 -54.55
C GLN A 12 -5.86 -14.44 -54.85
N LYS A 13 -6.00 -13.57 -53.82
CA LYS A 13 -6.09 -12.10 -54.01
C LYS A 13 -4.79 -11.33 -53.81
N VAL A 14 -3.69 -11.99 -53.48
CA VAL A 14 -2.40 -11.31 -53.20
C VAL A 14 -1.46 -11.31 -54.41
N SER A 15 -1.80 -11.98 -55.55
CA SER A 15 -0.89 -12.13 -56.69
C SER A 15 -1.16 -11.19 -57.89
N GLN A 16 -2.03 -10.20 -57.79
CA GLN A 16 -2.37 -9.33 -58.91
C GLN A 16 -2.28 -7.80 -58.66
N PHE A 17 -1.55 -7.33 -57.67
CA PHE A 17 -1.18 -5.91 -57.67
C PHE A 17 0.33 -5.78 -57.52
N GLY A 18 0.87 -5.37 -58.70
CA GLY A 18 2.29 -5.28 -58.95
C GLY A 18 3.03 -4.30 -58.07
N PHE A 19 4.28 -4.56 -58.03
CA PHE A 19 5.41 -3.70 -57.73
C PHE A 19 5.19 -2.25 -58.17
N LEU A 20 4.77 -1.38 -57.27
CA LEU A 20 5.00 0.07 -57.28
C LEU A 20 4.13 0.67 -56.13
N ALA A 21 4.70 0.81 -55.00
CA ALA A 21 4.36 1.71 -53.88
C ALA A 21 4.79 1.13 -52.54
N GLY A 22 6.00 0.64 -52.50
CA GLY A 22 6.67 0.26 -51.27
C GLY A 22 7.28 1.46 -50.56
N MET A 23 6.57 2.57 -50.48
CA MET A 23 6.92 3.71 -49.62
C MET A 23 5.65 4.40 -49.16
N ALA A 24 5.51 4.53 -47.91
CA ALA A 24 4.46 5.28 -47.23
C ALA A 24 3.10 4.60 -47.12
N LEU A 25 2.97 3.68 -46.18
CA LEU A 25 1.91 3.68 -45.18
C LEU A 25 2.34 2.77 -44.00
N LEU A 26 3.48 3.06 -43.41
CA LEU A 26 3.56 3.00 -41.95
C LEU A 26 2.60 4.10 -41.46
N LEU A 27 1.30 3.85 -41.59
CA LEU A 27 0.37 4.38 -40.61
C LEU A 27 0.90 3.78 -39.28
N ALA A 28 1.75 4.56 -38.59
CA ALA A 28 1.81 4.49 -37.17
C ALA A 28 0.35 4.58 -36.72
N ILE A 29 -0.27 3.45 -36.45
CA ILE A 29 -1.30 3.39 -35.44
C ILE A 29 -0.55 3.90 -34.21
N GLN A 30 -0.50 5.21 -34.06
CA GLN A 30 -0.36 5.81 -32.77
C GLN A 30 -1.60 5.30 -32.05
N LEU A 31 -1.45 4.11 -31.42
CA LEU A 31 -2.20 3.81 -30.24
C LEU A 31 -2.03 5.09 -29.42
N PRO A 32 -3.12 5.79 -29.06
CA PRO A 32 -2.96 6.91 -28.18
C PRO A 32 -2.10 6.37 -27.06
N SER A 33 -0.88 6.86 -26.94
CA SER A 33 -0.04 6.65 -25.78
C SER A 33 -1.01 6.92 -24.68
N ALA A 34 -1.28 5.93 -23.83
CA ALA A 34 -2.18 6.14 -22.72
C ALA A 34 -1.55 7.31 -21.98
N THR A 35 -2.08 8.49 -22.20
CA THR A 35 -1.70 9.74 -21.55
C THR A 35 -2.22 9.64 -20.13
N PHE A 36 -1.54 8.78 -19.37
CA PHE A 36 -1.67 8.70 -17.94
C PHE A 36 -1.00 9.96 -17.40
N ALA A 37 -1.77 10.93 -17.00
CA ALA A 37 -1.37 12.23 -16.48
C ALA A 37 -1.26 13.41 -17.47
N GLN A 38 -1.96 13.41 -18.57
CA GLN A 38 -1.95 14.62 -19.42
C GLN A 38 -2.75 15.78 -18.86
N ASP A 39 -3.67 15.55 -17.89
CA ASP A 39 -4.55 16.62 -17.40
C ASP A 39 -4.36 16.98 -15.90
N GLY A 40 -3.38 16.35 -15.19
CA GLY A 40 -3.22 16.59 -13.75
C GLY A 40 -4.45 16.24 -12.92
N ILE A 41 -5.32 15.36 -13.42
CA ILE A 41 -6.54 14.92 -12.76
C ILE A 41 -6.40 13.45 -12.35
N ASP A 42 -6.64 13.18 -11.08
CA ASP A 42 -6.74 11.82 -10.55
C ASP A 42 -7.99 11.13 -11.09
N ARG A 43 -7.82 9.98 -11.72
CA ARG A 43 -8.91 9.27 -12.41
C ARG A 43 -9.94 8.64 -11.47
N VAL A 44 -9.53 8.35 -10.24
CA VAL A 44 -10.42 7.71 -9.25
C VAL A 44 -11.29 8.76 -8.57
N THR A 45 -10.70 9.89 -8.23
CA THR A 45 -11.37 10.93 -7.43
C THR A 45 -11.89 12.09 -8.26
N GLY A 46 -11.35 12.32 -9.46
CA GLY A 46 -11.65 13.48 -10.29
C GLY A 46 -11.01 14.79 -9.79
N PHE A 47 -10.16 14.73 -8.76
CA PHE A 47 -9.47 15.90 -8.22
C PHE A 47 -8.14 16.17 -8.92
N ALA A 48 -7.67 17.42 -8.88
CA ALA A 48 -6.34 17.76 -9.39
C ALA A 48 -5.25 17.07 -8.55
N ARG A 49 -4.29 16.45 -9.25
CA ARG A 49 -3.18 15.70 -8.65
C ARG A 49 -1.87 16.08 -9.32
N ASP A 50 -0.94 16.61 -8.53
CA ASP A 50 0.38 17.03 -9.00
C ASP A 50 1.46 16.11 -8.44
N PRO A 51 2.47 15.70 -9.25
CA PRO A 51 3.63 14.99 -8.74
C PRO A 51 4.44 15.90 -7.79
N VAL A 52 5.07 15.30 -6.79
CA VAL A 52 6.03 15.96 -5.90
C VAL A 52 7.43 15.53 -6.31
N HIS A 53 8.22 16.49 -6.79
CA HIS A 53 9.56 16.24 -7.28
C HIS A 53 10.57 16.22 -6.12
N VAL A 54 11.22 15.07 -5.91
CA VAL A 54 12.28 14.89 -4.92
C VAL A 54 13.54 14.41 -5.65
N ALA A 55 14.58 15.24 -5.65
CA ALA A 55 15.81 14.91 -6.35
C ALA A 55 16.59 13.79 -5.64
N ALA A 56 16.62 13.79 -4.33
CA ALA A 56 17.24 12.75 -3.51
C ALA A 56 16.72 12.78 -2.07
N TRP A 57 16.74 11.65 -1.41
CA TRP A 57 16.49 11.50 0.02
C TRP A 57 17.75 11.83 0.87
N PRO A 58 17.64 11.92 2.19
CA PRO A 58 18.77 12.18 3.07
C PRO A 58 19.98 11.27 2.78
N GLY A 59 21.17 11.87 2.73
CA GLY A 59 22.40 11.16 2.39
C GLY A 59 22.56 10.83 0.89
N GLY A 60 21.81 11.50 0.01
CA GLY A 60 21.88 11.29 -1.44
C GLY A 60 21.18 10.02 -1.93
N ARG A 61 20.41 9.36 -1.05
CA ARG A 61 19.68 8.12 -1.38
C ARG A 61 18.56 8.39 -2.37
N LYS A 62 18.17 7.35 -3.12
CA LYS A 62 17.20 7.47 -4.21
C LYS A 62 15.90 6.71 -3.98
N VAL A 63 15.87 5.79 -3.05
CA VAL A 63 14.67 4.99 -2.73
C VAL A 63 14.37 5.11 -1.25
N ALA A 64 13.26 5.77 -0.88
CA ALA A 64 12.76 5.75 0.48
C ALA A 64 11.85 4.52 0.66
N VAL A 65 12.12 3.71 1.67
CA VAL A 65 11.31 2.54 2.01
C VAL A 65 10.78 2.68 3.42
N SER A 66 9.46 2.60 3.56
CA SER A 66 8.77 2.55 4.86
C SER A 66 7.99 1.26 4.99
N PHE A 67 8.04 0.65 6.17
CA PHE A 67 7.17 -0.48 6.50
C PHE A 67 5.98 -0.02 7.33
N ALA A 68 4.79 -0.45 6.92
CA ALA A 68 3.54 -0.15 7.59
C ALA A 68 2.94 -1.45 8.15
N LEU A 69 3.00 -1.62 9.48
CA LEU A 69 2.40 -2.76 10.17
C LEU A 69 0.91 -2.51 10.40
N PHE A 70 0.08 -3.34 9.82
CA PHE A 70 -1.36 -3.30 10.01
C PHE A 70 -1.73 -3.97 11.34
N VAL A 71 -2.25 -3.16 12.24
CA VAL A 71 -2.75 -3.57 13.57
C VAL A 71 -4.27 -3.45 13.52
N GLU A 72 -4.90 -4.55 13.10
CA GLU A 72 -6.29 -4.59 12.69
C GLU A 72 -7.18 -5.30 13.70
N GLU A 73 -8.41 -4.82 13.81
CA GLU A 73 -9.49 -5.39 14.59
C GLU A 73 -10.52 -6.04 13.67
N PHE A 74 -10.83 -7.29 13.94
CA PHE A 74 -11.84 -8.07 13.22
C PHE A 74 -12.88 -8.64 14.19
N GLY A 75 -14.14 -8.62 13.80
CA GLY A 75 -15.20 -9.33 14.55
C GLY A 75 -14.97 -10.85 14.53
N PHE A 76 -15.44 -11.53 15.58
CA PHE A 76 -15.37 -12.99 15.65
C PHE A 76 -15.99 -13.64 14.41
N GLY A 77 -15.29 -14.61 13.81
CA GLY A 77 -15.69 -15.26 12.57
C GLY A 77 -15.54 -14.42 11.31
N GLN A 78 -14.96 -13.22 11.40
CA GLN A 78 -14.79 -12.31 10.27
C GLN A 78 -13.31 -11.95 10.06
N GLY A 79 -12.97 -11.44 8.89
CA GLY A 79 -11.60 -11.04 8.56
C GLY A 79 -10.85 -12.08 7.72
N PRO A 80 -9.51 -12.01 7.65
CA PRO A 80 -8.70 -12.88 6.83
C PRO A 80 -8.90 -14.36 7.13
N VAL A 81 -8.94 -15.18 6.07
CA VAL A 81 -9.14 -16.63 6.18
C VAL A 81 -7.92 -17.38 5.66
N PHE A 82 -7.37 -18.25 6.50
CA PHE A 82 -6.31 -19.17 6.13
C PHE A 82 -6.84 -20.38 5.36
N ARG A 83 -8.03 -20.85 5.74
CA ARG A 83 -8.72 -22.00 5.14
C ARG A 83 -10.12 -21.57 4.68
N PRO A 84 -10.26 -21.07 3.42
CA PRO A 84 -11.55 -20.63 2.89
C PRO A 84 -12.63 -21.72 2.90
N ASP A 85 -12.23 -22.99 2.75
CA ASP A 85 -13.13 -24.16 2.81
C ASP A 85 -13.76 -24.39 4.20
N LEU A 86 -13.19 -23.78 5.25
CA LEU A 86 -13.69 -23.87 6.62
C LEU A 86 -14.51 -22.64 7.04
N ALA A 87 -14.49 -21.57 6.26
CA ALA A 87 -15.10 -20.28 6.63
C ALA A 87 -16.63 -20.33 6.85
N SER A 88 -17.31 -21.36 6.30
CA SER A 88 -18.74 -21.60 6.55
C SER A 88 -19.05 -22.31 7.88
N ARG A 89 -18.04 -22.78 8.61
CA ARG A 89 -18.24 -23.42 9.92
C ARG A 89 -18.64 -22.38 10.97
N ASN A 90 -19.50 -22.78 11.89
CA ASN A 90 -19.90 -21.94 13.01
C ASN A 90 -19.87 -22.74 14.32
N PRO A 91 -18.86 -22.54 15.20
CA PRO A 91 -17.73 -21.61 15.04
C PRO A 91 -16.64 -22.16 14.09
N ASP A 92 -15.97 -21.24 13.38
CA ASP A 92 -14.78 -21.54 12.56
C ASP A 92 -13.52 -21.33 13.41
N LEU A 93 -13.16 -22.33 14.19
CA LEU A 93 -12.04 -22.24 15.15
C LEU A 93 -10.66 -22.17 14.47
N VAL A 94 -10.53 -22.67 13.23
CA VAL A 94 -9.24 -22.67 12.53
C VAL A 94 -8.86 -21.27 12.05
N ASN A 95 -9.79 -20.61 11.37
CA ASN A 95 -9.53 -19.23 10.91
C ASN A 95 -9.51 -18.24 12.08
N GLU A 96 -10.28 -18.50 13.14
CA GLU A 96 -10.20 -17.69 14.36
C GLU A 96 -8.84 -17.81 15.05
N ALA A 97 -8.32 -19.04 15.20
CA ALA A 97 -7.00 -19.28 15.74
C ALA A 97 -5.89 -18.64 14.93
N PHE A 98 -6.04 -18.59 13.60
CA PHE A 98 -5.11 -17.90 12.70
C PHE A 98 -5.07 -16.41 12.97
N ARG A 99 -6.23 -15.75 13.11
CA ARG A 99 -6.32 -14.32 13.46
C ARG A 99 -5.78 -14.05 14.86
N GLN A 100 -6.17 -14.86 15.85
CA GLN A 100 -5.75 -14.70 17.24
C GLN A 100 -4.23 -14.89 17.40
N TYR A 101 -3.62 -15.85 16.68
CA TYR A 101 -2.17 -16.03 16.66
C TYR A 101 -1.44 -14.77 16.16
N ALA A 102 -1.97 -14.12 15.14
CA ALA A 102 -1.41 -12.88 14.63
C ALA A 102 -1.41 -11.77 15.68
N ILE A 103 -2.48 -11.68 16.48
CA ILE A 103 -2.62 -10.68 17.54
C ILE A 103 -1.66 -11.00 18.69
N ASP A 104 -1.73 -12.19 19.24
CA ASP A 104 -1.01 -12.54 20.48
C ASP A 104 0.50 -12.72 20.29
N TRP A 105 0.91 -13.20 19.12
CA TRP A 105 2.31 -13.55 18.83
C TRP A 105 2.91 -12.73 17.69
N GLY A 106 2.14 -12.49 16.65
CA GLY A 106 2.61 -11.82 15.43
C GLY A 106 2.98 -10.36 15.69
N ILE A 107 2.05 -9.57 16.24
CA ILE A 107 2.27 -8.15 16.53
C ILE A 107 3.47 -7.93 17.43
N PRO A 108 3.58 -8.58 18.62
CA PRO A 108 4.75 -8.42 19.48
C PRO A 108 6.06 -8.87 18.83
N ARG A 109 6.04 -9.95 18.00
CA ARG A 109 7.23 -10.44 17.30
C ARG A 109 7.76 -9.44 16.29
N VAL A 110 6.88 -8.85 15.48
CA VAL A 110 7.25 -7.81 14.50
C VAL A 110 7.79 -6.59 15.22
N GLY A 111 7.13 -6.12 16.29
CA GLY A 111 7.61 -5.00 17.09
C GLY A 111 9.03 -5.22 17.63
N ARG A 112 9.30 -6.39 18.22
CA ARG A 112 10.64 -6.74 18.71
C ARG A 112 11.68 -6.77 17.59
N LEU A 113 11.33 -7.29 16.41
CA LEU A 113 12.23 -7.36 15.25
C LEU A 113 12.67 -5.98 14.77
N PHE A 114 11.72 -5.05 14.59
CA PHE A 114 12.03 -3.67 14.17
C PHE A 114 12.88 -2.94 15.21
N ARG A 115 12.59 -3.12 16.50
CA ARG A 115 13.40 -2.57 17.58
C ARG A 115 14.82 -3.14 17.59
N GLU A 116 14.97 -4.45 17.46
CA GLU A 116 16.28 -5.13 17.43
C GLU A 116 17.17 -4.62 16.31
N LEU A 117 16.59 -4.39 15.15
CA LEU A 117 17.32 -3.93 13.96
C LEU A 117 17.44 -2.40 13.87
N ASP A 118 16.85 -1.67 14.82
CA ASP A 118 16.81 -0.20 14.80
C ASP A 118 16.31 0.34 13.46
N VAL A 119 15.13 -0.13 13.04
CA VAL A 119 14.43 0.32 11.83
C VAL A 119 13.12 1.00 12.25
N PRO A 120 12.84 2.21 11.73
CA PRO A 120 11.57 2.88 11.98
C PRO A 120 10.38 2.09 11.46
N LEU A 121 9.24 2.16 12.18
CA LEU A 121 8.02 1.46 11.84
C LEU A 121 6.81 2.40 11.89
N SER A 122 5.98 2.36 10.86
CA SER A 122 4.65 2.97 10.88
C SER A 122 3.61 1.91 11.29
N ILE A 123 2.67 2.29 12.16
CA ILE A 123 1.57 1.44 12.62
C ILE A 123 0.30 1.92 11.95
N VAL A 124 -0.32 1.08 11.13
CA VAL A 124 -1.64 1.32 10.54
C VAL A 124 -2.67 0.71 11.48
N LEU A 125 -3.36 1.57 12.26
CA LEU A 125 -4.11 1.18 13.45
C LEU A 125 -5.62 1.34 13.27
N ASN A 126 -6.38 0.26 13.47
CA ASN A 126 -7.80 0.37 13.75
C ASN A 126 -8.04 0.99 15.12
N ALA A 127 -8.97 1.93 15.22
CA ALA A 127 -9.22 2.72 16.43
C ALA A 127 -9.71 1.89 17.62
N GLU A 128 -10.42 0.80 17.36
CA GLU A 128 -10.97 -0.08 18.39
C GLU A 128 -9.92 -1.05 18.97
N PHE A 129 -8.85 -1.38 18.24
CA PHE A 129 -7.85 -2.36 18.64
C PHE A 129 -7.22 -2.10 20.03
N PRO A 130 -6.80 -0.87 20.39
CA PRO A 130 -6.23 -0.62 21.73
C PRO A 130 -7.19 -0.90 22.88
N GLY A 131 -8.49 -0.80 22.65
CA GLY A 131 -9.52 -1.11 23.65
C GLY A 131 -9.82 -2.60 23.76
N THR A 132 -9.93 -3.29 22.63
CA THR A 132 -10.25 -4.72 22.57
C THR A 132 -9.06 -5.62 22.93
N HIS A 133 -7.83 -5.20 22.59
CA HIS A 133 -6.59 -5.95 22.83
C HIS A 133 -5.59 -5.16 23.69
N ALA A 134 -6.07 -4.59 24.81
CA ALA A 134 -5.30 -3.64 25.64
C ALA A 134 -3.95 -4.16 26.12
N SER A 135 -3.84 -5.45 26.49
CA SER A 135 -2.59 -6.08 26.93
C SER A 135 -1.55 -6.17 25.81
N VAL A 136 -1.97 -6.64 24.65
CA VAL A 136 -1.11 -6.74 23.45
C VAL A 136 -0.66 -5.37 22.99
N TRP A 137 -1.58 -4.41 22.96
CA TRP A 137 -1.28 -3.03 22.62
C TRP A 137 -0.25 -2.41 23.57
N LYS A 138 -0.43 -2.58 24.88
CA LYS A 138 0.51 -2.08 25.90
C LYS A 138 1.90 -2.68 25.73
N GLU A 139 2.01 -4.00 25.55
CA GLU A 139 3.30 -4.67 25.30
C GLU A 139 3.96 -4.16 24.03
N PHE A 140 3.20 -4.09 22.94
CA PHE A 140 3.70 -3.61 21.65
C PHE A 140 4.21 -2.17 21.75
N ARG A 141 3.45 -1.26 22.37
CA ARG A 141 3.87 0.14 22.58
C ARG A 141 5.10 0.27 23.46
N ALA A 142 5.30 -0.62 24.42
CA ALA A 142 6.51 -0.65 25.24
C ALA A 142 7.76 -1.01 24.41
N THR A 143 7.59 -1.84 23.36
CA THR A 143 8.68 -2.15 22.42
C THR A 143 8.84 -1.11 21.32
N GLN A 144 7.79 -0.41 20.94
CA GLN A 144 7.74 0.57 19.85
C GLN A 144 7.14 1.92 20.31
N PRO A 145 7.76 2.60 21.30
CA PRO A 145 7.19 3.82 21.90
C PRO A 145 7.05 4.97 20.89
N ASN A 146 7.96 5.04 19.92
CA ASN A 146 8.07 6.12 18.94
C ASN A 146 7.48 5.75 17.57
N ALA A 147 6.95 4.53 17.40
CA ALA A 147 6.36 4.16 16.11
C ALA A 147 5.18 5.09 15.78
N LEU A 148 5.20 5.57 14.53
CA LEU A 148 4.20 6.49 14.00
C LEU A 148 2.85 5.79 13.86
N ILE A 149 1.77 6.46 14.27
CA ILE A 149 0.41 5.94 14.13
C ILE A 149 -0.25 6.57 12.90
N VAL A 150 -0.71 5.71 11.99
CA VAL A 150 -1.53 6.01 10.82
C VAL A 150 -2.94 5.47 11.11
N ALA A 151 -3.98 6.28 10.98
CA ALA A 151 -5.34 5.84 11.24
C ALA A 151 -5.84 4.87 10.16
N HIS A 152 -6.60 3.83 10.57
CA HIS A 152 -7.12 2.77 9.69
C HIS A 152 -8.61 2.48 9.93
N GLY A 153 -9.42 3.51 10.11
CA GLY A 153 -10.83 3.35 10.43
C GLY A 153 -11.07 2.79 11.83
N MET A 154 -12.34 2.48 12.12
CA MET A 154 -12.75 1.96 13.42
C MET A 154 -12.32 0.50 13.59
N ASN A 155 -12.78 -0.37 12.70
CA ASN A 155 -12.35 -1.77 12.56
C ASN A 155 -12.53 -2.23 11.10
N ASN A 156 -12.14 -3.46 10.78
CA ASN A 156 -12.21 -3.99 9.43
C ASN A 156 -13.41 -4.91 9.16
N THR A 157 -14.46 -4.83 9.97
CA THR A 157 -15.67 -5.66 9.82
C THR A 157 -16.97 -4.89 10.03
N SER A 158 -17.43 -4.71 11.26
CA SER A 158 -18.76 -4.15 11.57
C SER A 158 -18.83 -2.61 11.48
N HIS A 159 -17.70 -1.93 11.69
CA HIS A 159 -17.60 -0.47 11.66
C HIS A 159 -16.70 0.02 10.54
N MET A 160 -17.02 -0.39 9.31
CA MET A 160 -16.28 0.00 8.11
C MET A 160 -16.61 1.44 7.70
N LEU A 161 -15.72 2.03 6.90
CA LEU A 161 -15.90 3.34 6.28
C LEU A 161 -17.20 3.37 5.45
N PRO A 162 -18.12 4.34 5.69
CA PRO A 162 -19.45 4.35 5.06
C PRO A 162 -19.43 4.98 3.65
N LEU A 163 -18.76 4.35 2.68
CA LEU A 163 -18.57 4.89 1.32
C LEU A 163 -19.86 5.26 0.59
N GLY A 164 -20.91 4.49 0.76
CA GLY A 164 -22.20 4.72 0.10
C GLY A 164 -23.07 5.81 0.72
N ARG A 165 -22.62 6.46 1.81
CA ARG A 165 -23.43 7.45 2.56
C ARG A 165 -22.99 8.89 2.34
N GLY A 166 -22.05 9.15 1.43
CA GLY A 166 -21.59 10.47 1.03
C GLY A 166 -20.67 11.16 2.04
N LEU A 167 -20.28 12.39 1.70
CA LEU A 167 -19.21 13.15 2.34
C LEU A 167 -19.46 13.41 3.85
N THR A 168 -20.69 13.78 4.24
CA THR A 168 -21.01 14.13 5.63
C THR A 168 -20.78 12.94 6.58
N GLU A 169 -21.27 11.76 6.19
CA GLU A 169 -21.12 10.54 7.00
C GLU A 169 -19.66 10.08 7.05
N GLN A 170 -18.92 10.24 5.95
CA GLN A 170 -17.49 9.91 5.91
C GLN A 170 -16.67 10.87 6.79
N LYS A 171 -16.95 12.17 6.78
CA LYS A 171 -16.35 13.15 7.71
C LYS A 171 -16.60 12.75 9.17
N ALA A 172 -17.85 12.45 9.53
CA ALA A 172 -18.20 12.04 10.88
C ALA A 172 -17.48 10.75 11.32
N TYR A 173 -17.34 9.78 10.40
CA TYR A 173 -16.64 8.54 10.65
C TYR A 173 -15.13 8.77 10.88
N ILE A 174 -14.47 9.54 10.00
CA ILE A 174 -13.03 9.85 10.12
C ILE A 174 -12.77 10.61 11.42
N ARG A 175 -13.56 11.65 11.72
CA ARG A 175 -13.45 12.39 12.98
C ARG A 175 -13.51 11.48 14.19
N ARG A 176 -14.54 10.63 14.29
CA ARG A 176 -14.72 9.70 15.39
C ARG A 176 -13.55 8.70 15.51
N THR A 177 -13.03 8.21 14.37
CA THR A 177 -11.84 7.36 14.33
C THR A 177 -10.62 8.07 14.95
N LEU A 178 -10.35 9.31 14.53
CA LEU A 178 -9.23 10.10 15.05
C LEU A 178 -9.37 10.41 16.54
N GLU A 179 -10.57 10.75 16.98
CA GLU A 179 -10.87 11.02 18.40
C GLU A 179 -10.67 9.77 19.28
N LEU A 180 -11.09 8.60 18.81
CA LEU A 180 -10.91 7.35 19.55
C LEU A 180 -9.43 6.97 19.64
N ILE A 181 -8.68 7.07 18.54
CA ILE A 181 -7.22 6.82 18.56
C ILE A 181 -6.54 7.82 19.50
N ALA A 182 -6.85 9.09 19.42
CA ALA A 182 -6.27 10.10 20.30
C ALA A 182 -6.58 9.84 21.78
N GLY A 183 -7.81 9.47 22.09
CA GLY A 183 -8.25 9.16 23.47
C GLY A 183 -7.58 7.91 24.05
N THR A 184 -7.31 6.90 23.25
CA THR A 184 -6.72 5.62 23.70
C THR A 184 -5.20 5.59 23.65
N THR A 185 -4.58 6.36 22.76
CA THR A 185 -3.12 6.33 22.53
C THR A 185 -2.40 7.60 22.96
N GLY A 186 -3.12 8.70 23.18
CA GLY A 186 -2.55 10.03 23.40
C GLY A 186 -2.00 10.70 22.13
N VAL A 187 -2.15 10.08 20.95
CA VAL A 187 -1.63 10.58 19.67
C VAL A 187 -2.76 10.82 18.71
N LYS A 188 -2.89 12.04 18.17
CA LYS A 188 -3.80 12.33 17.06
C LYS A 188 -3.09 12.06 15.74
N PRO A 189 -3.47 11.02 14.97
CA PRO A 189 -2.85 10.74 13.68
C PRO A 189 -3.11 11.86 12.66
N THR A 190 -2.13 12.07 11.79
CA THR A 190 -2.27 12.93 10.60
C THR A 190 -2.19 12.15 9.29
N GLY A 191 -1.95 10.85 9.38
CA GLY A 191 -1.96 9.92 8.26
C GLY A 191 -3.17 9.01 8.30
N TRP A 192 -3.56 8.53 7.12
CA TRP A 192 -4.67 7.62 6.93
C TRP A 192 -4.32 6.53 5.91
N SER A 193 -4.80 5.32 6.16
CA SER A 193 -4.95 4.24 5.20
C SER A 193 -6.36 3.71 5.30
N SER A 194 -7.09 3.66 4.21
CA SER A 194 -8.47 3.17 4.23
C SER A 194 -8.52 1.66 4.44
N PRO A 195 -9.43 1.15 5.28
CA PRO A 195 -9.66 -0.29 5.39
C PRO A 195 -9.87 -0.93 4.01
N SER A 196 -9.10 -2.00 3.72
CA SER A 196 -9.05 -2.66 2.41
C SER A 196 -8.64 -1.75 1.25
N VAL A 197 -8.00 -0.61 1.52
CA VAL A 197 -7.68 0.46 0.54
C VAL A 197 -8.95 0.92 -0.22
N TYR A 198 -10.10 0.82 0.43
CA TYR A 198 -11.38 1.11 -0.18
C TYR A 198 -11.80 2.55 0.14
N SER A 199 -11.60 3.44 -0.84
CA SER A 199 -11.85 4.88 -0.73
C SER A 199 -12.42 5.44 -2.03
N ASN A 200 -13.04 6.63 -1.96
CA ASN A 200 -13.56 7.38 -3.11
C ASN A 200 -13.25 8.88 -2.98
N GLY A 201 -13.77 9.71 -3.90
CA GLY A 201 -13.55 11.16 -3.87
C GLY A 201 -14.03 11.81 -2.57
N ASP A 202 -15.21 11.43 -2.07
CA ASP A 202 -15.74 11.92 -0.79
C ASP A 202 -14.81 11.54 0.38
N THR A 203 -14.19 10.35 0.33
CA THR A 203 -13.22 9.91 1.34
C THR A 203 -11.99 10.83 1.37
N MET A 204 -11.43 11.13 0.21
CA MET A 204 -10.27 12.02 0.10
C MET A 204 -10.60 13.44 0.58
N GLN A 205 -11.76 13.96 0.21
CA GLN A 205 -12.23 15.26 0.67
C GLN A 205 -12.50 15.26 2.19
N ALA A 206 -13.09 14.20 2.73
CA ALA A 206 -13.35 14.05 4.15
C ALA A 206 -12.07 13.97 4.98
N MET A 207 -11.04 13.25 4.50
CA MET A 207 -9.71 13.21 5.12
C MET A 207 -9.11 14.61 5.25
N ALA A 208 -9.09 15.38 4.15
CA ALA A 208 -8.55 16.73 4.16
C ALA A 208 -9.31 17.65 5.12
N ALA A 209 -10.65 17.55 5.15
CA ALA A 209 -11.50 18.32 6.05
C ALA A 209 -11.27 18.01 7.54
N GLU A 210 -10.93 16.77 7.87
CA GLU A 210 -10.74 16.31 9.27
C GLU A 210 -9.27 16.41 9.73
N GLY A 211 -8.41 17.02 8.93
CA GLY A 211 -7.03 17.31 9.30
C GLY A 211 -6.03 16.18 9.03
N ILE A 212 -6.40 15.20 8.22
CA ILE A 212 -5.45 14.25 7.64
C ILE A 212 -4.61 15.00 6.61
N THR A 213 -3.30 14.81 6.66
CA THR A 213 -2.35 15.48 5.77
C THR A 213 -1.76 14.56 4.71
N TYR A 214 -1.77 13.25 4.96
CA TYR A 214 -1.29 12.26 4.00
C TYR A 214 -2.09 10.95 4.04
N ASN A 215 -2.00 10.21 2.94
CA ASN A 215 -2.75 9.00 2.72
C ASN A 215 -1.88 7.91 2.08
N LEU A 216 -2.14 6.64 2.41
CA LEU A 216 -1.44 5.46 1.91
C LEU A 216 -2.28 4.67 0.89
N ASP A 217 -3.34 5.24 0.33
CA ASP A 217 -4.20 4.52 -0.62
C ASP A 217 -3.72 4.65 -2.09
N GLN A 218 -2.57 5.30 -2.33
CA GLN A 218 -2.01 5.46 -3.67
C GLN A 218 -1.26 4.21 -4.12
N MET A 219 -1.82 3.49 -5.10
CA MET A 219 -1.27 2.23 -5.61
C MET A 219 -0.70 2.30 -7.04
N ASP A 220 -0.69 3.47 -7.65
CA ASP A 220 -0.47 3.69 -9.09
C ASP A 220 0.75 4.54 -9.44
N SER A 221 1.66 4.76 -8.48
CA SER A 221 2.84 5.61 -8.68
C SER A 221 4.01 5.17 -7.81
N ASP A 222 5.24 5.42 -8.28
CA ASP A 222 6.48 5.27 -7.53
C ASP A 222 6.95 6.58 -6.87
N ILE A 223 6.28 7.71 -7.19
CA ILE A 223 6.60 9.02 -6.64
C ILE A 223 5.44 9.60 -5.84
N ILE A 224 5.77 10.43 -4.88
CA ILE A 224 4.78 11.15 -4.07
C ILE A 224 3.98 12.10 -4.96
N SER A 225 2.70 12.27 -4.65
CA SER A 225 1.86 13.27 -5.30
C SER A 225 1.03 14.06 -4.28
N ARG A 226 0.55 15.21 -4.70
CA ARG A 226 -0.38 16.06 -3.94
C ARG A 226 -1.73 16.08 -4.62
N LEU A 227 -2.75 15.66 -3.91
CA LEU A 227 -4.15 15.69 -4.34
C LEU A 227 -4.80 16.96 -3.78
N LYS A 228 -5.44 17.75 -4.63
CA LYS A 228 -6.18 18.96 -4.24
C LYS A 228 -7.66 18.65 -4.16
N THR A 229 -8.23 18.72 -2.97
CA THR A 229 -9.66 18.54 -2.75
C THR A 229 -10.33 19.89 -2.47
N PRO A 230 -11.66 20.01 -2.54
CA PRO A 230 -12.36 21.24 -2.15
C PRO A 230 -12.10 21.69 -0.71
N ASP A 231 -11.83 20.75 0.21
CA ASP A 231 -11.63 21.05 1.64
C ASP A 231 -10.14 21.11 2.04
N GLY A 232 -9.22 21.00 1.10
CA GLY A 232 -7.77 21.06 1.38
C GLY A 232 -6.95 20.18 0.45
N SER A 233 -5.75 19.81 0.88
CA SER A 233 -4.89 18.92 0.08
C SER A 233 -4.37 17.76 0.91
N LEU A 234 -4.17 16.63 0.23
CA LEU A 234 -3.55 15.42 0.77
C LEU A 234 -2.24 15.13 0.05
N VAL A 235 -1.24 14.68 0.79
CA VAL A 235 -0.08 14.02 0.20
C VAL A 235 -0.39 12.53 0.02
N LEU A 236 -0.22 12.02 -1.18
CA LEU A 236 -0.38 10.60 -1.47
C LEU A 236 1.00 9.95 -1.49
N LEU A 237 1.23 9.02 -0.57
CA LEU A 237 2.46 8.22 -0.51
C LEU A 237 2.27 6.92 -1.28
N PRO A 238 3.23 6.55 -2.16
CA PRO A 238 3.15 5.31 -2.91
C PRO A 238 3.03 4.07 -2.02
N TYR A 239 1.95 3.31 -2.24
CA TYR A 239 1.64 2.05 -1.56
C TYR A 239 1.28 1.00 -2.60
N PRO A 240 2.26 0.46 -3.34
CA PRO A 240 1.98 -0.45 -4.44
C PRO A 240 1.32 -1.74 -3.96
N VAL A 241 0.19 -2.11 -4.55
CA VAL A 241 -0.57 -3.32 -4.18
C VAL A 241 0.27 -4.59 -4.26
N VAL A 242 1.27 -4.61 -5.15
CA VAL A 242 2.16 -5.76 -5.34
C VAL A 242 3.14 -5.97 -4.17
N THR A 243 3.36 -4.98 -3.34
CA THR A 243 4.24 -5.08 -2.16
C THR A 243 3.50 -5.43 -0.87
N VAL A 244 2.18 -5.58 -0.91
CA VAL A 244 1.36 -5.92 0.27
C VAL A 244 1.41 -7.43 0.51
N ASP A 245 1.93 -7.85 1.65
CA ASP A 245 2.14 -9.27 1.99
C ASP A 245 0.83 -10.07 2.02
N MET A 246 -0.25 -9.51 2.56
CA MET A 246 -1.55 -10.18 2.61
C MET A 246 -2.06 -10.55 1.21
N GLY A 247 -1.99 -9.63 0.25
CA GLY A 247 -2.39 -9.91 -1.12
C GLY A 247 -1.50 -10.96 -1.79
N GLN A 248 -0.21 -10.97 -1.48
CA GLN A 248 0.72 -11.97 -1.99
C GLN A 248 0.48 -13.36 -1.37
N ASN A 249 0.23 -13.41 -0.05
CA ASN A 249 0.02 -14.67 0.65
C ASN A 249 -1.38 -15.25 0.40
N LEU A 250 -2.45 -14.50 0.72
CA LEU A 250 -3.81 -15.05 0.69
C LEU A 250 -4.40 -15.13 -0.73
N ALA A 251 -4.11 -14.17 -1.61
CA ALA A 251 -4.66 -14.18 -2.97
C ALA A 251 -3.75 -14.87 -3.98
N ARG A 252 -2.42 -14.76 -3.84
CA ARG A 252 -1.45 -15.36 -4.76
C ARG A 252 -0.74 -16.58 -4.20
N MET A 253 -1.08 -17.02 -3.00
CA MET A 253 -0.56 -18.20 -2.30
C MET A 253 0.97 -18.21 -2.16
N LYS A 254 1.60 -17.03 -2.11
CA LYS A 254 3.05 -16.93 -1.93
C LYS A 254 3.45 -17.21 -0.49
N THR A 255 4.53 -17.96 -0.34
CA THR A 255 5.20 -18.18 0.96
C THR A 255 5.93 -16.91 1.43
N PRO A 256 6.26 -16.78 2.73
CA PRO A 256 7.08 -15.68 3.21
C PRO A 256 8.44 -15.54 2.49
N ALA A 257 9.06 -16.63 2.07
CA ALA A 257 10.31 -16.60 1.31
C ALA A 257 10.14 -16.03 -0.10
N GLU A 258 9.03 -16.32 -0.77
CA GLU A 258 8.72 -15.72 -2.08
C GLU A 258 8.33 -14.25 -1.96
N ILE A 259 7.70 -13.84 -0.84
CA ILE A 259 7.41 -12.44 -0.54
C ILE A 259 8.71 -11.68 -0.26
N GLU A 260 9.66 -12.27 0.48
CA GLU A 260 11.02 -11.73 0.66
C GLU A 260 11.68 -11.43 -0.68
N THR A 261 11.69 -12.42 -1.59
CA THR A 261 12.25 -12.26 -2.95
C THR A 261 11.58 -11.12 -3.70
N LEU A 262 10.25 -11.07 -3.68
CA LEU A 262 9.48 -10.02 -4.34
C LEU A 262 9.85 -8.62 -3.82
N TRP A 263 9.93 -8.43 -2.52
CA TRP A 263 10.28 -7.13 -1.93
C TRP A 263 11.71 -6.70 -2.25
N LEU A 264 12.66 -7.65 -2.19
CA LEU A 264 14.05 -7.37 -2.53
C LEU A 264 14.22 -7.02 -4.00
N ASP A 265 13.59 -7.77 -4.90
CA ASP A 265 13.63 -7.51 -6.35
C ASP A 265 13.00 -6.15 -6.67
N TYR A 266 11.82 -5.84 -6.08
CA TYR A 266 11.13 -4.58 -6.29
C TYR A 266 12.00 -3.37 -5.91
N VAL A 267 12.55 -3.36 -4.69
CA VAL A 267 13.37 -2.25 -4.22
C VAL A 267 14.72 -2.19 -4.93
N SER A 268 15.34 -3.36 -5.21
CA SER A 268 16.62 -3.41 -5.93
C SER A 268 16.51 -2.90 -7.36
N GLU A 269 15.37 -3.15 -8.04
CA GLU A 269 15.14 -2.62 -9.38
C GLU A 269 14.99 -1.09 -9.37
N LEU A 270 14.21 -0.53 -8.44
CA LEU A 270 14.14 0.93 -8.26
C LEU A 270 15.53 1.55 -8.01
N ALA A 271 16.34 0.90 -7.17
CA ALA A 271 17.72 1.33 -6.89
C ALA A 271 18.63 1.21 -8.12
N ARG A 272 18.49 0.14 -8.91
CA ARG A 272 19.23 -0.06 -10.17
C ARG A 272 18.89 1.02 -11.19
N GLU A 273 17.62 1.31 -11.39
CA GLU A 273 17.14 2.37 -12.30
C GLU A 273 17.68 3.74 -11.89
N ALA A 274 17.68 4.05 -10.60
CA ALA A 274 18.21 5.29 -10.09
C ALA A 274 19.75 5.41 -10.28
N ARG A 275 20.49 4.32 -10.12
CA ARG A 275 21.93 4.27 -10.41
C ARG A 275 22.23 4.42 -11.91
N ALA A 276 21.37 3.84 -12.77
CA ALA A 276 21.51 3.95 -14.23
C ALA A 276 21.20 5.36 -14.74
N ASN A 277 20.32 6.09 -14.05
CA ASN A 277 19.97 7.48 -14.38
C ASN A 277 19.96 8.35 -13.10
N PRO A 278 21.10 8.89 -12.68
CA PRO A 278 21.19 9.74 -11.49
C PRO A 278 20.33 11.00 -11.51
N ALA A 279 19.92 11.47 -12.71
CA ALA A 279 19.01 12.60 -12.88
C ALA A 279 17.55 12.21 -12.63
N ARG A 280 17.23 10.91 -12.54
CA ARG A 280 15.89 10.42 -12.19
C ARG A 280 15.51 10.90 -10.80
N GLU A 281 14.24 11.22 -10.62
CA GLU A 281 13.67 11.54 -9.33
C GLU A 281 13.79 10.38 -8.35
N ALA A 282 13.87 10.72 -7.09
CA ALA A 282 13.85 9.76 -6.01
C ALA A 282 12.45 9.15 -5.87
N THR A 283 12.42 7.85 -5.63
CA THR A 283 11.18 7.08 -5.48
C THR A 283 10.86 6.79 -4.01
N THR A 284 9.62 6.43 -3.76
CA THR A 284 9.13 6.05 -2.44
C THR A 284 8.31 4.78 -2.55
N VAL A 285 8.46 3.89 -1.59
CA VAL A 285 7.59 2.72 -1.46
C VAL A 285 7.22 2.50 0.01
N VAL A 286 5.93 2.39 0.28
CA VAL A 286 5.41 1.90 1.56
C VAL A 286 5.05 0.43 1.39
N ILE A 287 5.64 -0.44 2.19
CA ILE A 287 5.41 -1.88 2.19
C ILE A 287 4.44 -2.22 3.32
N GLY A 288 3.26 -2.71 2.95
CA GLY A 288 2.26 -3.17 3.93
C GLY A 288 2.58 -4.56 4.45
N ILE A 289 2.65 -4.70 5.77
CA ILE A 289 2.92 -5.96 6.43
C ILE A 289 1.83 -6.30 7.45
N HIS A 290 1.37 -7.56 7.43
CA HIS A 290 0.30 -8.04 8.29
C HIS A 290 0.81 -9.12 9.25
N PRO A 291 0.45 -9.07 10.54
CA PRO A 291 1.01 -9.96 11.55
C PRO A 291 0.65 -11.43 11.35
N PHE A 292 -0.45 -11.74 10.65
CA PHE A 292 -0.83 -13.12 10.30
C PHE A 292 0.01 -13.72 9.14
N VAL A 293 0.74 -12.89 8.38
CA VAL A 293 1.69 -13.35 7.33
C VAL A 293 3.12 -13.27 7.85
N ILE A 294 3.57 -12.04 8.14
CA ILE A 294 4.97 -11.77 8.50
C ILE A 294 5.24 -11.93 10.01
N GLY A 295 4.21 -11.98 10.83
CA GLY A 295 4.34 -12.21 12.27
C GLY A 295 4.55 -13.68 12.67
N THR A 296 4.46 -14.64 11.76
CA THR A 296 4.85 -16.04 11.99
C THR A 296 6.37 -16.18 12.14
N PRO A 297 6.92 -17.26 12.73
CA PRO A 297 8.38 -17.42 12.87
C PRO A 297 9.13 -17.39 11.55
N ASP A 298 8.63 -18.06 10.51
CA ASP A 298 9.20 -18.06 9.16
C ASP A 298 9.01 -16.71 8.45
N GLY A 299 7.86 -16.06 8.64
CA GLY A 299 7.59 -14.71 8.14
C GLY A 299 8.54 -13.67 8.75
N ALA A 300 8.74 -13.73 10.07
CA ALA A 300 9.68 -12.84 10.75
C ALA A 300 11.14 -13.10 10.33
N ALA A 301 11.50 -14.35 10.04
CA ALA A 301 12.83 -14.69 9.51
C ALA A 301 13.03 -14.09 8.10
N ALA A 302 12.04 -14.18 7.22
CA ALA A 302 12.04 -13.55 5.90
C ALA A 302 12.15 -12.02 6.02
N LEU A 303 11.30 -11.39 6.83
CA LEU A 303 11.33 -9.96 7.06
C LEU A 303 12.67 -9.48 7.62
N ARG A 304 13.30 -10.23 8.53
CA ARG A 304 14.63 -9.94 9.05
C ARG A 304 15.67 -9.84 7.94
N ARG A 305 15.67 -10.79 7.01
CA ARG A 305 16.61 -10.78 5.87
C ARG A 305 16.37 -9.59 4.95
N VAL A 306 15.10 -9.25 4.68
CA VAL A 306 14.73 -8.05 3.91
C VAL A 306 15.29 -6.80 4.57
N LEU A 307 15.00 -6.59 5.86
CA LEU A 307 15.44 -5.38 6.58
C LEU A 307 16.97 -5.24 6.58
N LEU A 308 17.70 -6.35 6.81
CA LEU A 308 19.16 -6.34 6.79
C LEU A 308 19.73 -6.02 5.39
N ARG A 309 19.15 -6.58 4.33
CA ARG A 309 19.56 -6.31 2.94
C ARG A 309 19.28 -4.87 2.53
N LEU A 310 18.10 -4.37 2.82
CA LEU A 310 17.74 -2.98 2.49
C LEU A 310 18.55 -1.97 3.31
N LYS A 311 18.86 -2.27 4.57
CA LYS A 311 19.72 -1.42 5.42
C LYS A 311 21.16 -1.32 4.90
N ALA A 312 21.63 -2.35 4.20
CA ALA A 312 22.98 -2.41 3.62
C ALA A 312 23.09 -1.76 2.23
N ASP A 313 21.97 -1.42 1.58
CA ASP A 313 21.95 -0.78 0.26
C ASP A 313 22.10 0.74 0.38
N ASP A 314 23.14 1.29 -0.22
CA ASP A 314 23.46 2.73 -0.17
C ASP A 314 22.46 3.63 -0.92
N ALA A 315 21.70 3.08 -1.86
CA ALA A 315 20.63 3.81 -2.55
C ALA A 315 19.32 3.87 -1.73
N VAL A 316 19.19 3.02 -0.69
CA VAL A 316 17.95 2.84 0.08
C VAL A 316 17.99 3.64 1.39
N TRP A 317 16.92 4.34 1.68
CA TRP A 317 16.66 4.97 2.97
C TRP A 317 15.49 4.29 3.66
N LEU A 318 15.80 3.43 4.63
CA LEU A 318 14.78 2.83 5.51
C LEU A 318 14.33 3.87 6.53
N THR A 319 13.02 4.17 6.55
CA THR A 319 12.47 5.23 7.39
C THR A 319 10.98 5.02 7.65
N ASP A 320 10.33 5.95 8.36
CA ASP A 320 8.87 6.02 8.48
C ASP A 320 8.25 7.06 7.54
N THR A 321 6.92 7.05 7.45
CA THR A 321 6.18 7.95 6.56
C THR A 321 6.30 9.42 6.95
N ASP A 322 6.43 9.73 8.24
CA ASP A 322 6.59 11.11 8.73
C ASP A 322 7.95 11.71 8.31
N ALA A 323 9.01 10.92 8.42
CA ALA A 323 10.34 11.33 7.98
C ALA A 323 10.40 11.56 6.46
N ILE A 324 9.70 10.73 5.66
CA ILE A 324 9.57 10.93 4.21
C ILE A 324 8.92 12.29 3.92
N LEU A 325 7.79 12.60 4.57
CA LEU A 325 7.07 13.86 4.39
C LEU A 325 7.93 15.08 4.78
N LYS A 326 8.66 14.98 5.89
CA LYS A 326 9.58 16.04 6.34
C LYS A 326 10.72 16.25 5.34
N ALA A 327 11.33 15.18 4.86
CA ALA A 327 12.44 15.28 3.89
C ALA A 327 11.98 15.83 2.53
N ALA A 328 10.73 15.58 2.15
CA ALA A 328 10.13 16.17 0.94
C ALA A 328 9.59 17.59 1.14
N ALA A 329 9.77 18.21 2.31
CA ALA A 329 9.22 19.52 2.69
C ALA A 329 7.68 19.60 2.55
N LEU A 330 6.99 18.53 2.91
CA LEU A 330 5.53 18.41 2.82
C LEU A 330 4.83 18.44 4.19
N LYS A 331 5.59 18.62 5.27
CA LYS A 331 5.10 18.67 6.66
C LYS A 331 5.73 19.85 7.40
#